data_e9d40abe0ace189c6b5fea408c537b4d
#
_entry.id   e9d40abe0ace189c6b5fea408c537b4d
#
_cell.length_a   1.000
_cell.length_b   1.000
_cell.length_c   1.000
_cell.angle_alpha   90.00
_cell.angle_beta   90.00
_cell.angle_gamma   90.00
#
_symmetry.space_group_name_H-M   'P 1'
#
loop_
_entity.id
_entity.type
_entity.pdbx_description
1 polymer ?
#
loop_
_entity_poly.entity_id
_entity_poly.type
_entity_poly.pdbx_seq_one_letter_code
_entity_poly.pdbx_strand_id
1 'polypeptide(L)'
;IALVGIRSRGDEVAKRLIDLLAEDDREIAFGVLDISLYRDDFEHLRENPALQQSDIPFSVEDAHIILVDDVLFTGRTIRAALDALSDYGRPARIELAVLVDRGHREMPISADYVGIALDTHRLDHVKVSLEETDGLEQVRVIQKDSP
;
A
#
# COMPACT_ATOMS: atom_id res chain seq x y z
N ILE A 1 -7.12 -16.32 1.11
CA ILE A 1 -6.61 -14.97 1.47
C ILE A 1 -5.35 -14.68 0.66
N ALA A 2 -5.28 -13.48 0.13
CA ALA A 2 -4.11 -13.00 -0.58
C ALA A 2 -3.72 -11.62 -0.04
N LEU A 3 -2.42 -11.40 0.16
CA LEU A 3 -1.89 -10.08 0.47
C LEU A 3 -1.35 -9.45 -0.80
N VAL A 4 -1.77 -8.23 -1.08
CA VAL A 4 -1.31 -7.46 -2.22
C VAL A 4 -0.66 -6.18 -1.71
N GLY A 5 0.65 -6.09 -1.84
CA GLY A 5 1.41 -4.93 -1.43
C GLY A 5 1.45 -3.86 -2.50
N ILE A 6 1.21 -2.62 -2.13
CA ILE A 6 1.27 -1.48 -3.04
C ILE A 6 2.71 -1.00 -3.15
N ARG A 7 3.25 -0.98 -4.35
CA ARG A 7 4.60 -0.51 -4.63
C ARG A 7 4.65 1.03 -4.53
N SER A 8 5.67 1.62 -3.91
CA SER A 8 6.78 0.96 -3.25
C SER A 8 6.54 0.96 -1.72
N ARG A 9 7.26 0.13 -1.02
CA ARG A 9 7.26 -0.10 0.44
C ARG A 9 6.08 -0.91 0.94
N GLY A 10 4.86 -0.73 0.41
CA GLY A 10 3.74 -1.60 0.77
C GLY A 10 4.02 -3.06 0.43
N ASP A 11 4.73 -3.32 -0.66
CA ASP A 11 5.15 -4.66 -1.04
C ASP A 11 6.13 -5.26 -0.03
N GLU A 12 7.07 -4.48 0.51
CA GLU A 12 7.98 -4.95 1.55
C GLU A 12 7.26 -5.24 2.86
N VAL A 13 6.32 -4.37 3.24
CA VAL A 13 5.48 -4.60 4.44
C VAL A 13 4.68 -5.89 4.27
N ALA A 14 4.09 -6.11 3.10
CA ALA A 14 3.32 -7.33 2.82
C ALA A 14 4.19 -8.57 2.92
N LYS A 15 5.41 -8.55 2.41
CA LYS A 15 6.35 -9.67 2.53
C LYS A 15 6.67 -9.99 3.98
N ARG A 16 6.90 -8.98 4.80
CA ARG A 16 7.14 -9.18 6.23
C ARG A 16 5.93 -9.80 6.93
N LEU A 17 4.73 -9.37 6.57
CA LEU A 17 3.51 -9.94 7.15
C LEU A 17 3.36 -11.41 6.75
N ILE A 18 3.65 -11.75 5.51
CA ILE A 18 3.60 -13.14 5.04
C ILE A 18 4.58 -14.00 5.81
N ASP A 19 5.81 -13.53 5.99
CA ASP A 19 6.83 -14.27 6.74
C ASP A 19 6.40 -14.52 8.19
N LEU A 20 5.77 -13.53 8.82
CA LEU A 20 5.25 -13.68 10.17
C LEU A 20 4.06 -14.64 10.25
N LEU A 21 3.20 -14.64 9.23
CA LEU A 21 2.01 -15.48 9.18
C LEU A 21 2.32 -16.91 8.72
N ALA A 22 3.46 -17.13 8.08
CA ALA A 22 3.86 -18.46 7.60
C ALA A 22 4.05 -19.48 8.73
N GLU A 23 4.25 -19.01 9.96
CA GLU A 23 4.37 -19.88 11.13
C GLU A 23 3.08 -20.64 11.45
N ASP A 24 1.94 -20.21 10.92
CA ASP A 24 0.63 -20.82 11.17
C ASP A 24 0.19 -21.83 10.09
N ASP A 25 1.10 -22.28 9.23
CA ASP A 25 0.82 -23.25 8.15
C ASP A 25 -0.29 -22.80 7.18
N ARG A 26 -0.57 -21.52 7.09
CA ARG A 26 -1.57 -20.99 6.16
C ARG A 26 -0.94 -20.65 4.83
N GLU A 27 -1.57 -21.13 3.76
CA GLU A 27 -1.21 -20.68 2.42
C GLU A 27 -1.80 -19.30 2.18
N ILE A 28 -0.94 -18.31 2.06
CA ILE A 28 -1.34 -16.94 1.74
C ILE A 28 -0.69 -16.57 0.41
N ALA A 29 -1.52 -16.27 -0.57
CA ALA A 29 -1.02 -15.79 -1.86
C ALA A 29 -0.45 -14.38 -1.70
N PHE A 30 0.55 -14.06 -2.51
CA PHE A 30 1.21 -12.76 -2.47
C PHE A 30 1.23 -12.14 -3.86
N GLY A 31 0.89 -10.86 -3.93
CA GLY A 31 0.99 -10.08 -5.14
C GLY A 31 1.53 -8.68 -4.86
N VAL A 32 1.98 -8.05 -5.91
CA VAL A 32 2.49 -6.67 -5.90
C VAL A 32 1.72 -5.85 -6.92
N LEU A 33 1.22 -4.71 -6.49
CA LEU A 33 0.42 -3.82 -7.32
C LEU A 33 1.18 -2.52 -7.54
N ASP A 34 1.40 -2.19 -8.80
CA ASP A 34 1.95 -0.90 -9.19
C ASP A 34 0.81 -0.01 -9.67
N ILE A 35 0.59 1.10 -8.98
CA ILE A 35 -0.52 2.01 -9.26
C ILE A 35 -0.11 3.24 -10.05
N SER A 36 1.10 3.26 -10.58
CA SER A 36 1.65 4.45 -11.26
C SER A 36 0.74 4.94 -12.39
N LEU A 37 0.12 4.02 -13.14
CA LEU A 37 -0.77 4.35 -14.24
C LEU A 37 -2.15 4.86 -13.80
N TYR A 38 -2.47 4.79 -12.51
CA TYR A 38 -3.78 5.14 -11.96
C TYR A 38 -3.74 6.41 -11.11
N ARG A 39 -2.57 7.07 -11.06
CA ARG A 39 -2.40 8.35 -10.38
C ARG A 39 -2.84 9.49 -11.29
N ASP A 40 -3.10 10.64 -10.67
CA ASP A 40 -3.55 11.84 -11.38
C ASP A 40 -2.53 12.35 -12.40
N ASP A 41 -1.25 11.98 -12.25
CA ASP A 41 -0.15 12.35 -13.14
C ASP A 41 0.25 11.23 -14.12
N PHE A 42 -0.66 10.31 -14.42
CA PHE A 42 -0.33 9.10 -15.18
C PHE A 42 0.17 9.37 -16.61
N GLU A 43 -0.18 10.49 -17.23
CA GLU A 43 0.30 10.84 -18.56
C GLU A 43 1.82 10.97 -18.60
N HIS A 44 2.40 11.55 -17.55
CA HIS A 44 3.85 11.63 -17.36
C HIS A 44 4.47 10.24 -17.24
N LEU A 45 3.76 9.34 -16.63
CA LEU A 45 4.23 7.98 -16.34
C LEU A 45 4.15 7.08 -17.56
N ARG A 46 3.23 7.33 -18.50
CA ARG A 46 3.09 6.57 -19.74
C ARG A 46 4.34 6.64 -20.62
N GLU A 47 5.06 7.73 -20.56
CA GLU A 47 6.25 7.96 -21.36
C GLU A 47 7.50 7.33 -20.75
N ASN A 48 7.40 6.77 -19.55
CA ASN A 48 8.54 6.18 -18.86
C ASN A 48 8.50 4.64 -18.98
N PRO A 49 9.32 4.05 -19.87
CA PRO A 49 9.35 2.59 -20.04
C PRO A 49 9.94 1.84 -18.84
N ALA A 50 10.52 2.56 -17.87
CA ALA A 50 11.10 1.95 -16.68
C ALA A 50 10.10 1.68 -15.57
N LEU A 51 8.80 1.98 -15.79
CA LEU A 51 7.76 1.69 -14.81
C LEU A 51 7.67 0.20 -14.55
N GLN A 52 7.74 -0.17 -13.29
CA GLN A 52 7.60 -1.57 -12.89
C GLN A 52 6.14 -1.99 -13.01
N GLN A 53 5.95 -3.22 -13.45
CA GLN A 53 4.60 -3.76 -13.62
C GLN A 53 4.13 -4.43 -12.34
N SER A 54 2.80 -4.52 -12.22
CA SER A 54 2.17 -5.31 -11.18
C SER A 54 2.46 -6.80 -11.41
N ASP A 55 2.54 -7.54 -10.33
CA ASP A 55 2.73 -8.98 -10.36
C ASP A 55 1.72 -9.63 -9.42
N ILE A 56 0.64 -10.15 -9.99
CA ILE A 56 -0.44 -10.80 -9.25
C ILE A 56 -0.61 -12.21 -9.81
N PRO A 57 0.17 -13.19 -9.30
CA PRO A 57 0.24 -14.53 -9.87
C PRO A 57 -0.87 -15.48 -9.39
N PHE A 58 -2.04 -14.94 -9.04
CA PHE A 58 -3.19 -15.71 -8.59
C PHE A 58 -4.46 -15.07 -9.14
N SER A 59 -5.58 -15.80 -9.08
CA SER A 59 -6.87 -15.25 -9.51
C SER A 59 -7.42 -14.31 -8.46
N VAL A 60 -7.74 -13.08 -8.87
CA VAL A 60 -8.39 -12.07 -8.03
C VAL A 60 -9.88 -12.36 -7.90
N GLU A 61 -10.49 -13.05 -8.89
CA GLU A 61 -11.92 -13.32 -8.90
C GLU A 61 -12.34 -14.08 -7.66
N ASP A 62 -13.33 -13.57 -6.95
CA ASP A 62 -13.89 -14.13 -5.70
C ASP A 62 -12.86 -14.28 -4.56
N ALA A 63 -11.70 -13.67 -4.66
CA ALA A 63 -10.67 -13.76 -3.64
C ALA A 63 -10.94 -12.78 -2.49
N HIS A 64 -10.44 -13.13 -1.29
CA HIS A 64 -10.34 -12.22 -0.17
C HIS A 64 -8.96 -11.56 -0.23
N ILE A 65 -8.93 -10.29 -0.58
CA ILE A 65 -7.70 -9.52 -0.79
C ILE A 65 -7.47 -8.61 0.43
N ILE A 66 -6.25 -8.58 0.93
CA ILE A 66 -5.81 -7.59 1.89
C ILE A 66 -4.77 -6.71 1.19
N LEU A 67 -5.14 -5.47 0.90
CA LEU A 67 -4.20 -4.47 0.38
C LEU A 67 -3.29 -4.00 1.50
N VAL A 68 -2.01 -3.88 1.21
CA VAL A 68 -1.00 -3.48 2.20
C VAL A 68 -0.26 -2.26 1.68
N ASP A 69 -0.18 -1.22 2.51
CA ASP A 69 0.60 -0.03 2.21
C ASP A 69 1.40 0.41 3.44
N ASP A 70 2.37 1.28 3.24
CA ASP A 70 3.18 1.80 4.34
C ASP A 70 2.47 2.92 5.09
N VAL A 71 1.96 3.93 4.40
CA VAL A 71 1.35 5.11 5.01
C VAL A 71 -0.03 5.38 4.41
N LEU A 72 -1.02 5.53 5.25
CA LEU A 72 -2.36 5.98 4.84
C LEU A 72 -2.49 7.47 5.20
N PHE A 73 -2.72 8.27 4.18
CA PHE A 73 -2.86 9.73 4.29
C PHE A 73 -4.23 10.16 3.78
N THR A 74 -4.31 10.69 2.57
CA THR A 74 -5.56 11.22 2.01
C THR A 74 -6.53 10.13 1.57
N GLY A 75 -6.04 8.93 1.30
CA GLY A 75 -6.79 7.82 0.73
C GLY A 75 -6.70 7.74 -0.80
N ARG A 76 -6.04 8.70 -1.46
CA ARG A 76 -5.96 8.73 -2.92
C ARG A 76 -5.13 7.59 -3.49
N THR A 77 -4.07 7.19 -2.82
CA THR A 77 -3.26 6.02 -3.21
C THR A 77 -4.11 4.75 -3.16
N ILE A 78 -4.92 4.59 -2.11
CA ILE A 78 -5.78 3.41 -1.96
C ILE A 78 -6.87 3.40 -3.03
N ARG A 79 -7.46 4.54 -3.32
CA ARG A 79 -8.42 4.63 -4.42
C ARG A 79 -7.82 4.18 -5.74
N ALA A 80 -6.62 4.65 -6.05
CA ALA A 80 -5.90 4.23 -7.25
C ALA A 80 -5.64 2.71 -7.25
N ALA A 81 -5.30 2.16 -6.09
CA ALA A 81 -5.08 0.72 -5.92
C ALA A 81 -6.36 -0.09 -6.19
N LEU A 82 -7.49 0.39 -5.69
CA LEU A 82 -8.78 -0.26 -5.94
C LEU A 82 -9.11 -0.27 -7.44
N ASP A 83 -8.89 0.84 -8.13
CA ASP A 83 -9.10 0.92 -9.57
C ASP A 83 -8.17 -0.06 -10.33
N ALA A 84 -6.90 -0.08 -9.96
CA ALA A 84 -5.92 -0.98 -10.59
C ALA A 84 -6.29 -2.45 -10.36
N LEU A 85 -6.69 -2.79 -9.15
CA LEU A 85 -7.04 -4.17 -8.79
C LEU A 85 -8.26 -4.65 -9.56
N SER A 86 -9.21 -3.77 -9.85
CA SER A 86 -10.43 -4.13 -10.60
C SER A 86 -10.14 -4.61 -12.01
N ASP A 87 -9.01 -4.27 -12.59
CA ASP A 87 -8.59 -4.76 -13.91
C ASP A 87 -8.23 -6.25 -13.89
N TYR A 88 -7.97 -6.82 -12.72
CA TYR A 88 -7.61 -8.24 -12.55
C TYR A 88 -8.79 -9.13 -12.26
N GLY A 89 -9.94 -8.57 -11.92
CA GLY A 89 -11.14 -9.32 -11.60
C GLY A 89 -11.92 -8.66 -10.48
N ARG A 90 -12.95 -9.35 -10.01
CA ARG A 90 -13.80 -8.86 -8.93
C ARG A 90 -13.56 -9.66 -7.65
N PRO A 91 -12.81 -9.11 -6.69
CA PRO A 91 -12.63 -9.78 -5.40
C PRO A 91 -13.96 -9.93 -4.66
N ALA A 92 -14.07 -10.96 -3.85
CA ALA A 92 -15.21 -11.10 -2.95
C ALA A 92 -15.18 -10.05 -1.85
N ARG A 93 -13.96 -9.69 -1.39
CA ARG A 93 -13.77 -8.73 -0.31
C ARG A 93 -12.38 -8.12 -0.39
N ILE A 94 -12.29 -6.84 -0.08
CA ILE A 94 -11.02 -6.13 0.03
C ILE A 94 -10.94 -5.50 1.42
N GLU A 95 -9.85 -5.77 2.12
CA GLU A 95 -9.51 -5.11 3.38
C GLU A 95 -8.22 -4.33 3.19
N LEU A 96 -7.93 -3.40 4.09
CA LEU A 96 -6.76 -2.55 4.03
C LEU A 96 -5.94 -2.67 5.30
N ALA A 97 -4.66 -2.96 5.15
CA ALA A 97 -3.67 -2.96 6.23
C ALA A 97 -2.60 -1.92 5.93
N VAL A 98 -2.31 -1.07 6.90
CA VAL A 98 -1.27 -0.04 6.76
C VAL A 98 -0.35 -0.08 7.97
N LEU A 99 0.92 0.24 7.75
CA LEU A 99 1.88 0.36 8.84
C LEU A 99 1.58 1.61 9.67
N VAL A 100 1.32 2.73 9.00
CA VAL A 100 1.07 4.02 9.65
C VAL A 100 -0.21 4.64 9.10
N ASP A 101 -1.10 5.03 10.00
CA ASP A 101 -2.23 5.91 9.67
C ASP A 101 -1.93 7.29 10.25
N ARG A 102 -1.76 8.27 9.40
CA ARG A 102 -1.40 9.63 9.80
C ARG A 102 -2.57 10.61 9.81
N GLY A 103 -3.78 10.14 9.48
CA GLY A 103 -4.95 10.99 9.38
C GLY A 103 -5.00 11.81 8.10
N HIS A 104 -5.85 12.83 8.08
CA HIS A 104 -6.03 13.80 6.99
C HIS A 104 -6.66 13.21 5.72
N ARG A 105 -7.70 12.37 5.90
CA ARG A 105 -8.43 11.80 4.76
C ARG A 105 -9.08 12.87 3.91
N GLU A 106 -9.04 12.65 2.61
CA GLU A 106 -9.82 13.39 1.62
C GLU A 106 -10.85 12.48 0.96
N MET A 107 -10.77 11.19 1.19
CA MET A 107 -11.68 10.17 0.68
C MET A 107 -12.20 9.31 1.81
N PRO A 108 -13.40 8.72 1.68
CA PRO A 108 -14.00 7.90 2.74
C PRO A 108 -13.37 6.50 2.78
N ILE A 109 -12.11 6.45 3.11
CA ILE A 109 -11.30 5.23 3.21
C ILE A 109 -10.75 5.12 4.61
N SER A 110 -10.87 3.94 5.19
CA SER A 110 -10.30 3.61 6.49
C SER A 110 -9.57 2.27 6.42
N ALA A 111 -8.56 2.10 7.26
CA ALA A 111 -7.83 0.86 7.34
C ALA A 111 -8.51 -0.09 8.33
N ASP A 112 -8.52 -1.39 7.98
CA ASP A 112 -9.00 -2.44 8.87
C ASP A 112 -7.92 -2.84 9.89
N TYR A 113 -6.65 -2.71 9.48
CA TYR A 113 -5.50 -3.06 10.32
C TYR A 113 -4.49 -1.92 10.27
N VAL A 114 -4.12 -1.41 11.44
CA VAL A 114 -3.19 -0.28 11.57
C VAL A 114 -2.07 -0.66 12.52
N GLY A 115 -0.82 -0.50 12.07
CA GLY A 115 0.33 -0.72 12.92
C GLY A 115 0.46 0.37 13.99
N ILE A 116 0.48 1.62 13.55
CA ILE A 116 0.54 2.77 14.44
C ILE A 116 -0.28 3.93 13.88
N ALA A 117 -1.05 4.58 14.75
CA ALA A 117 -1.76 5.80 14.39
C ALA A 117 -0.96 7.00 14.90
N LEU A 118 -0.70 7.96 14.02
CA LEU A 118 0.04 9.16 14.34
C LEU A 118 -0.84 10.38 14.18
N ASP A 119 -0.79 11.28 15.16
CA ASP A 119 -1.42 12.58 15.08
C ASP A 119 -0.42 13.55 14.45
N THR A 120 -0.66 13.91 13.20
CA THR A 120 0.26 14.75 12.43
C THR A 120 -0.44 16.00 11.94
N HIS A 121 0.36 16.98 11.55
CA HIS A 121 -0.09 18.12 10.78
C HIS A 121 -0.22 17.74 9.31
N ARG A 122 -1.17 18.34 8.60
CA ARG A 122 -1.36 18.04 7.18
C ARG A 122 -0.09 18.29 6.35
N LEU A 123 0.68 19.31 6.70
CA LEU A 123 1.90 19.68 5.98
C LEU A 123 3.12 18.87 6.40
N ASP A 124 3.03 18.08 7.45
CA ASP A 124 4.11 17.21 7.86
C ASP A 124 4.34 16.13 6.81
N HIS A 125 5.58 15.69 6.71
CA HIS A 125 5.94 14.55 5.90
C HIS A 125 6.19 13.34 6.80
N VAL A 126 5.52 12.24 6.53
CA VAL A 126 5.75 10.97 7.23
C VAL A 126 6.57 10.08 6.31
N LYS A 127 7.75 9.70 6.76
CA LYS A 127 8.66 8.85 6.00
C LYS A 127 8.85 7.53 6.72
N VAL A 128 8.50 6.44 6.04
CA VAL A 128 8.79 5.08 6.46
C VAL A 128 10.06 4.63 5.75
N SER A 129 11.04 4.18 6.53
CA SER A 129 12.25 3.57 6.01
C SER A 129 12.26 2.10 6.41
N LEU A 130 12.53 1.22 5.46
CA LEU A 130 12.61 -0.21 5.66
C LEU A 130 14.00 -0.69 5.28
N GLU A 131 14.56 -1.62 6.04
CA GLU A 131 15.92 -2.07 5.85
C GLU A 131 16.17 -2.59 4.45
N GLU A 132 15.22 -3.33 3.87
CA GLU A 132 15.32 -3.92 2.54
C GLU A 132 15.49 -2.87 1.44
N THR A 133 14.90 -1.70 1.61
CA THR A 133 14.88 -0.62 0.61
C THR A 133 15.80 0.53 0.99
N ASP A 134 15.88 0.85 2.27
CA ASP A 134 16.48 2.10 2.75
C ASP A 134 17.72 1.88 3.62
N GLY A 135 18.03 0.63 3.98
CA GLY A 135 19.17 0.29 4.81
C GLY A 135 19.03 0.61 6.29
N LEU A 136 17.84 1.03 6.69
CA LEU A 136 17.52 1.30 8.10
C LEU A 136 16.02 1.16 8.32
N GLU A 137 15.61 1.02 9.59
CA GLU A 137 14.19 0.89 9.93
C GLU A 137 13.77 2.02 10.85
N GLN A 138 12.86 2.84 10.38
CA GLN A 138 12.26 3.89 11.20
C GLN A 138 11.02 4.47 10.53
N VAL A 139 10.19 5.09 11.36
CA VAL A 139 9.14 5.99 10.93
C VAL A 139 9.49 7.37 11.45
N ARG A 140 9.57 8.34 10.55
CA ARG A 140 9.89 9.73 10.93
C ARG A 140 8.75 10.65 10.52
N VAL A 141 8.44 11.58 11.41
CA VAL A 141 7.57 12.71 11.09
C VAL A 141 8.47 13.93 10.93
N ILE A 142 8.47 14.47 9.72
CA ILE A 142 9.27 15.67 9.41
C ILE A 142 8.31 16.85 9.40
N GLN A 143 8.44 17.71 10.39
CA GLN A 143 7.61 18.91 10.48
C GLN A 143 8.06 19.91 9.43
N LYS A 144 7.09 20.40 8.66
CA LYS A 144 7.33 21.51 7.74
C LYS A 144 6.81 22.77 8.37
N ASP A 145 7.67 23.79 8.39
CA ASP A 145 7.27 25.11 8.84
C ASP A 145 6.14 25.63 7.95
N SER A 146 5.17 26.28 8.58
CA SER A 146 4.08 26.88 7.83
C SER A 146 4.62 27.88 6.81
N PRO A 147 4.07 27.89 5.60
CA PRO A 147 4.44 28.91 4.63
C PRO A 147 4.02 30.30 5.13
#